data_8d345c1325a8eea7491052f0f5066f59
#
_entry.id   8d345c1325a8eea7491052f0f5066f59
#
_cell.length_a   1.000
_cell.length_b   1.000
_cell.length_c   1.000
_cell.angle_alpha   90.00
_cell.angle_beta   90.00
_cell.angle_gamma   90.00
#
_symmetry.space_group_name_H-M   'P 1'
#
loop_
_entity.id
_entity.type
_entity.pdbx_description
1 polymer ?
#
loop_
_entity_poly.entity_id
_entity_poly.type
_entity_poly.pdbx_seq_one_letter_code
_entity_poly.pdbx_strand_id
1 'polypeptide(L)'
;MKKFILLSLLFFLAFAIFTESPEASTVKSIKLTETTPVFDDYQKVAVFLKGASHTVVDESNLYYHTVIGNDQVKFSKKKAIISKETPNNWKASHPVRAKTSKPVQVLDRPAVKAKSIGQIQPHMTINVQRLKGNYYPVLLGGKIGYIHKNELLIESGIPVLMYHDLVRNKTDQNTSTLEIAKFKEQMDYLKANGWTTITPQQLESWVAKKGSLPKKSVLITFDDGYKSTIDLAYPILKNHGFQATSFLITSRINRQGVVSEMDILQTQDVYSYQNHTHLFHMFNSFTNLSLLQYESESAIFEDIQQANNAIEQIIGGDYQVMAHAYPYGKRSLAAIHALQETGITSAYTIDEGNVFRGDSLFELKRQRIHSNMNLKDFANKLQGR
;
A
#
# COMPACT_ATOMS: atom_id res chain seq x y z
N MET A 1 -14.52 -39.17 -68.18
CA MET A 1 -14.00 -38.01 -67.46
C MET A 1 -14.11 -38.31 -65.98
N LYS A 2 -12.99 -38.76 -65.37
CA LYS A 2 -12.93 -39.15 -63.95
C LYS A 2 -12.49 -37.93 -63.12
N LYS A 3 -13.33 -37.53 -62.12
CA LYS A 3 -12.99 -36.50 -61.12
C LYS A 3 -12.15 -37.13 -60.05
N PHE A 4 -10.92 -36.64 -59.88
CA PHE A 4 -10.07 -36.91 -58.72
C PHE A 4 -10.53 -36.04 -57.55
N ILE A 5 -10.94 -36.65 -56.45
CA ILE A 5 -11.15 -35.99 -55.16
C ILE A 5 -9.87 -36.18 -54.35
N LEU A 6 -9.19 -35.06 -54.09
CA LEU A 6 -8.00 -35.00 -53.21
C LEU A 6 -8.46 -34.82 -51.77
N LEU A 7 -8.28 -35.87 -50.98
CA LEU A 7 -8.58 -35.87 -49.54
C LEU A 7 -7.33 -35.36 -48.79
N SER A 8 -7.33 -34.11 -48.35
CA SER A 8 -6.29 -33.56 -47.48
C SER A 8 -6.55 -33.98 -46.03
N LEU A 9 -5.72 -34.91 -45.55
CA LEU A 9 -5.66 -35.28 -44.13
C LEU A 9 -4.93 -34.16 -43.38
N LEU A 10 -5.63 -33.33 -42.65
CA LEU A 10 -5.06 -32.41 -41.64
C LEU A 10 -4.75 -33.22 -40.37
N PHE A 11 -3.49 -33.46 -40.15
CA PHE A 11 -2.98 -33.91 -38.85
C PHE A 11 -3.04 -32.78 -37.86
N PHE A 12 -4.03 -32.77 -36.96
CA PHE A 12 -3.98 -31.96 -35.75
C PHE A 12 -3.00 -32.60 -34.77
N LEU A 13 -1.77 -32.09 -34.71
CA LEU A 13 -0.88 -32.33 -33.59
C LEU A 13 -1.40 -31.49 -32.41
N ALA A 14 -2.16 -32.12 -31.52
CA ALA A 14 -2.43 -31.56 -30.23
C ALA A 14 -1.15 -31.52 -29.41
N PHE A 15 -0.47 -30.37 -29.39
CA PHE A 15 0.49 -30.07 -28.33
C PHE A 15 -0.28 -29.96 -27.01
N ALA A 16 -0.32 -31.04 -26.25
CA ALA A 16 -0.65 -30.97 -24.85
C ALA A 16 0.46 -30.18 -24.15
N ILE A 17 0.25 -28.87 -23.99
CA ILE A 17 1.02 -28.08 -23.04
C ILE A 17 0.61 -28.61 -21.66
N PHE A 18 1.41 -29.53 -21.12
CA PHE A 18 1.39 -29.78 -19.69
C PHE A 18 1.85 -28.48 -19.03
N THR A 19 0.90 -27.65 -18.64
CA THR A 19 1.15 -26.66 -17.59
C THR A 19 1.29 -27.49 -16.31
N GLU A 20 2.53 -27.83 -15.95
CA GLU A 20 2.80 -28.20 -14.58
C GLU A 20 2.27 -27.05 -13.72
N SER A 21 1.21 -27.31 -12.97
CA SER A 21 0.81 -26.46 -11.86
C SER A 21 2.05 -26.33 -10.98
N PRO A 22 2.48 -25.10 -10.59
CA PRO A 22 3.58 -24.96 -9.68
C PRO A 22 3.24 -25.81 -8.45
N GLU A 23 3.99 -26.87 -8.20
CA GLU A 23 3.90 -27.63 -6.98
C GLU A 23 3.95 -26.60 -5.84
N ALA A 24 2.92 -26.63 -5.00
CA ALA A 24 2.88 -25.79 -3.81
C ALA A 24 4.18 -26.07 -3.05
N SER A 25 5.08 -25.07 -3.02
CA SER A 25 6.40 -25.21 -2.41
C SER A 25 6.19 -25.68 -0.97
N THR A 26 6.54 -26.92 -0.68
CA THR A 26 6.39 -27.48 0.67
C THR A 26 7.29 -26.69 1.59
N VAL A 27 6.67 -25.89 2.44
CA VAL A 27 7.37 -25.07 3.43
C VAL A 27 8.23 -26.02 4.30
N LYS A 28 9.54 -25.86 4.23
CA LYS A 28 10.53 -26.70 4.94
C LYS A 28 11.02 -25.95 6.18
N SER A 29 11.33 -26.67 7.24
CA SER A 29 12.13 -26.17 8.33
C SER A 29 13.56 -26.69 8.21
N ILE A 30 14.54 -25.82 8.42
CA ILE A 30 15.99 -26.17 8.40
C ILE A 30 16.65 -25.73 9.71
N LYS A 31 17.77 -26.39 10.04
CA LYS A 31 18.62 -26.04 11.17
C LYS A 31 20.04 -25.73 10.69
N LEU A 32 20.59 -24.62 11.14
CA LEU A 32 21.94 -24.21 10.75
C LEU A 32 23.02 -24.99 11.47
N THR A 33 23.97 -25.51 10.72
CA THR A 33 25.17 -26.22 11.22
C THR A 33 26.28 -25.25 11.59
N GLU A 34 26.25 -24.03 10.99
CA GLU A 34 27.22 -22.96 11.22
C GLU A 34 26.51 -21.60 11.28
N THR A 35 27.17 -20.61 11.90
CA THR A 35 26.75 -19.21 11.79
C THR A 35 26.85 -18.74 10.33
N THR A 36 25.74 -18.25 9.78
CA THR A 36 25.57 -18.10 8.33
C THR A 36 25.17 -16.67 7.98
N PRO A 37 25.88 -16.01 7.06
CA PRO A 37 25.46 -14.72 6.52
C PRO A 37 24.21 -14.87 5.65
N VAL A 38 23.35 -13.86 5.71
CA VAL A 38 22.09 -13.75 4.99
C VAL A 38 22.14 -12.54 4.10
N PHE A 39 21.64 -12.68 2.89
CA PHE A 39 21.74 -11.68 1.85
C PHE A 39 20.36 -11.30 1.30
N ASP A 40 20.19 -10.02 1.03
CA ASP A 40 19.19 -9.49 0.12
C ASP A 40 19.94 -9.19 -1.19
N ASP A 41 19.62 -9.93 -2.26
CA ASP A 41 20.39 -10.00 -3.47
C ASP A 41 21.91 -10.17 -3.23
N TYR A 42 22.65 -9.09 -3.20
CA TYR A 42 24.11 -9.10 -2.98
C TYR A 42 24.55 -8.47 -1.66
N GLN A 43 23.66 -7.76 -0.98
CA GLN A 43 23.97 -7.09 0.26
C GLN A 43 23.78 -8.04 1.45
N LYS A 44 24.78 -8.11 2.33
CA LYS A 44 24.64 -8.83 3.61
C LYS A 44 23.73 -8.03 4.54
N VAL A 45 22.57 -8.59 4.86
CA VAL A 45 21.52 -7.94 5.67
C VAL A 45 21.42 -8.46 7.10
N ALA A 46 21.84 -9.71 7.31
CA ALA A 46 21.79 -10.35 8.62
C ALA A 46 22.82 -11.46 8.80
N VAL A 47 22.88 -12.00 10.00
CA VAL A 47 23.58 -13.24 10.34
C VAL A 47 22.64 -14.11 11.15
N PHE A 48 22.44 -15.35 10.70
CA PHE A 48 21.75 -16.37 11.48
C PHE A 48 22.75 -17.20 12.28
N LEU A 49 22.46 -17.49 13.53
CA LEU A 49 23.40 -18.17 14.39
C LEU A 49 23.34 -19.70 14.24
N LYS A 50 24.47 -20.35 14.44
CA LYS A 50 24.60 -21.83 14.51
C LYS A 50 23.54 -22.41 15.48
N GLY A 51 22.89 -23.48 15.04
CA GLY A 51 21.87 -24.20 15.79
C GLY A 51 20.49 -23.54 15.76
N ALA A 52 20.33 -22.35 15.15
CA ALA A 52 19.02 -21.76 14.91
C ALA A 52 18.28 -22.52 13.81
N SER A 53 16.97 -22.68 14.00
CA SER A 53 16.09 -23.28 12.98
C SER A 53 15.31 -22.18 12.28
N HIS A 54 15.13 -22.31 10.97
CA HIS A 54 14.47 -21.33 10.12
C HIS A 54 13.48 -21.99 9.16
N THR A 55 12.44 -21.26 8.80
CA THR A 55 11.47 -21.69 7.79
C THR A 55 11.95 -21.29 6.41
N VAL A 56 11.96 -22.21 5.48
CA VAL A 56 12.27 -21.97 4.06
C VAL A 56 10.96 -21.75 3.32
N VAL A 57 10.86 -20.61 2.63
CA VAL A 57 9.67 -20.25 1.83
C VAL A 57 9.87 -20.59 0.35
N ASP A 58 11.13 -20.66 -0.09
CA ASP A 58 11.53 -21.03 -1.45
C ASP A 58 12.97 -21.50 -1.48
N GLU A 59 13.41 -22.15 -2.56
CA GLU A 59 14.80 -22.60 -2.72
C GLU A 59 15.26 -22.55 -4.17
N SER A 60 16.55 -22.22 -4.36
CA SER A 60 17.28 -22.35 -5.61
C SER A 60 18.34 -23.45 -5.46
N ASN A 61 19.12 -23.72 -6.50
CA ASN A 61 20.16 -24.75 -6.46
C ASN A 61 21.17 -24.57 -5.32
N LEU A 62 21.53 -23.33 -4.99
CA LEU A 62 22.59 -22.99 -4.03
C LEU A 62 22.07 -22.37 -2.72
N TYR A 63 20.85 -21.83 -2.73
CA TYR A 63 20.34 -21.01 -1.64
C TYR A 63 18.97 -21.50 -1.16
N TYR A 64 18.76 -21.38 0.15
CA TYR A 64 17.44 -21.32 0.75
C TYR A 64 16.96 -19.88 0.84
N HIS A 65 15.70 -19.65 0.56
CA HIS A 65 15.02 -18.36 0.71
C HIS A 65 14.13 -18.39 1.95
N THR A 66 14.17 -17.31 2.69
CA THR A 66 13.36 -17.11 3.92
C THR A 66 13.00 -15.64 4.03
N VAL A 67 12.46 -15.22 5.16
CA VAL A 67 12.04 -13.84 5.36
C VAL A 67 12.64 -13.22 6.61
N ILE A 68 12.93 -11.91 6.53
CA ILE A 68 13.20 -11.03 7.67
C ILE A 68 12.16 -9.92 7.64
N GLY A 69 11.30 -9.84 8.66
CA GLY A 69 10.11 -9.02 8.58
C GLY A 69 9.21 -9.51 7.45
N ASN A 70 9.04 -8.70 6.41
CA ASN A 70 8.27 -9.05 5.20
C ASN A 70 9.17 -9.25 3.96
N ASP A 71 10.48 -9.03 4.11
CA ASP A 71 11.42 -9.04 2.98
C ASP A 71 11.99 -10.44 2.78
N GLN A 72 12.01 -10.91 1.54
CA GLN A 72 12.61 -12.18 1.19
C GLN A 72 14.14 -12.05 1.16
N VAL A 73 14.83 -13.00 1.78
CA VAL A 73 16.28 -13.05 1.89
C VAL A 73 16.79 -14.46 1.62
N LYS A 74 18.09 -14.59 1.31
CA LYS A 74 18.69 -15.88 0.96
C LYS A 74 19.95 -16.19 1.77
N PHE A 75 20.22 -17.49 1.98
CA PHE A 75 21.44 -17.98 2.60
C PHE A 75 21.85 -19.36 2.03
N SER A 76 23.13 -19.72 2.16
CA SER A 76 23.69 -20.92 1.54
C SER A 76 23.11 -22.21 2.08
N LYS A 77 22.72 -23.14 1.21
CA LYS A 77 22.28 -24.51 1.56
C LYS A 77 23.38 -25.32 2.25
N LYS A 78 24.65 -25.09 1.91
CA LYS A 78 25.81 -25.82 2.45
C LYS A 78 25.93 -25.75 3.99
N LYS A 79 25.28 -24.77 4.62
CA LYS A 79 25.35 -24.51 6.06
C LYS A 79 24.07 -24.88 6.80
N ALA A 80 23.23 -25.70 6.22
CA ALA A 80 21.93 -26.06 6.78
C ALA A 80 21.58 -27.53 6.55
N ILE A 81 20.82 -28.10 7.47
CA ILE A 81 20.22 -29.42 7.36
C ILE A 81 18.71 -29.31 7.55
N ILE A 82 17.95 -30.23 6.96
CA ILE A 82 16.50 -30.29 7.15
C ILE A 82 16.19 -30.54 8.62
N SER A 83 15.30 -29.75 9.19
CA SER A 83 14.81 -29.85 10.57
C SER A 83 13.46 -30.54 10.60
N LYS A 84 13.19 -31.28 11.70
CA LYS A 84 11.86 -31.86 11.99
C LYS A 84 10.91 -30.84 12.65
N GLU A 85 11.35 -29.61 12.93
CA GLU A 85 10.51 -28.58 13.52
C GLU A 85 9.41 -28.14 12.54
N THR A 86 8.21 -27.90 13.07
CA THR A 86 7.10 -27.41 12.26
C THR A 86 7.39 -25.99 11.76
N PRO A 87 7.25 -25.73 10.45
CA PRO A 87 7.38 -24.39 9.90
C PRO A 87 6.39 -23.41 10.52
N ASN A 88 6.81 -22.18 10.73
CA ASN A 88 5.95 -21.12 11.25
C ASN A 88 5.46 -20.25 10.09
N ASN A 89 4.14 -20.21 9.89
CA ASN A 89 3.47 -19.42 8.83
C ASN A 89 3.00 -18.04 9.34
N TRP A 90 3.66 -17.49 10.33
CA TRP A 90 3.28 -16.20 10.89
C TRP A 90 3.43 -15.05 9.86
N LYS A 91 2.35 -14.30 9.66
CA LYS A 91 2.34 -13.07 8.87
C LYS A 91 2.15 -11.86 9.79
N ALA A 92 2.90 -10.80 9.51
CA ALA A 92 2.72 -9.51 10.19
C ALA A 92 1.35 -8.93 9.88
N SER A 93 0.49 -8.73 10.87
CA SER A 93 -0.84 -8.18 10.68
C SER A 93 -0.83 -6.65 10.48
N HIS A 94 0.12 -5.96 11.10
CA HIS A 94 0.28 -4.49 11.03
C HIS A 94 1.76 -4.15 11.22
N PRO A 95 2.57 -4.24 10.17
CA PRO A 95 4.00 -4.01 10.28
C PRO A 95 4.29 -2.53 10.59
N VAL A 96 5.25 -2.32 11.49
CA VAL A 96 5.86 -1.02 11.77
C VAL A 96 7.22 -1.00 11.09
N ARG A 97 7.47 0.00 10.25
CA ARG A 97 8.76 0.15 9.58
C ARG A 97 9.79 0.73 10.53
N ALA A 98 10.95 0.09 10.60
CA ALA A 98 12.02 0.46 11.51
C ALA A 98 13.38 0.41 10.82
N LYS A 99 14.32 1.24 11.28
CA LYS A 99 15.72 1.24 10.84
C LYS A 99 16.67 0.84 11.95
N THR A 100 17.72 0.13 11.58
CA THR A 100 18.86 -0.17 12.43
C THR A 100 19.96 0.86 12.18
N SER A 101 20.50 1.50 13.23
CA SER A 101 21.67 2.40 13.12
C SER A 101 23.00 1.68 13.40
N LYS A 102 22.94 0.52 14.06
CA LYS A 102 24.06 -0.35 14.45
C LYS A 102 23.64 -1.81 14.29
N PRO A 103 24.56 -2.77 14.41
CA PRO A 103 24.18 -4.19 14.44
C PRO A 103 23.25 -4.47 15.62
N VAL A 104 22.09 -5.10 15.36
CA VAL A 104 21.03 -5.32 16.34
C VAL A 104 20.83 -6.81 16.60
N GLN A 105 20.90 -7.24 17.86
CA GLN A 105 20.62 -8.61 18.24
C GLN A 105 19.13 -8.91 18.21
N VAL A 106 18.78 -10.06 17.66
CA VAL A 106 17.41 -10.59 17.69
C VAL A 106 17.36 -11.70 18.76
N LEU A 107 16.46 -11.55 19.71
CA LEU A 107 16.36 -12.43 20.88
C LEU A 107 15.26 -13.50 20.70
N ASP A 108 15.40 -14.64 21.35
CA ASP A 108 14.43 -15.75 21.32
C ASP A 108 13.14 -15.46 22.11
N ARG A 109 13.18 -14.53 23.05
CA ARG A 109 12.04 -14.08 23.88
C ARG A 109 12.21 -12.63 24.32
N PRO A 110 11.13 -11.93 24.72
CA PRO A 110 11.19 -10.52 25.12
C PRO A 110 11.70 -10.35 26.55
N ALA A 111 12.98 -10.64 26.79
CA ALA A 111 13.61 -10.55 28.11
C ALA A 111 15.09 -10.13 28.00
N VAL A 112 15.59 -9.41 29.01
CA VAL A 112 16.97 -8.89 29.04
C VAL A 112 18.03 -10.00 28.95
N LYS A 113 17.77 -11.14 29.60
CA LYS A 113 18.69 -12.31 29.60
C LYS A 113 18.30 -13.36 28.55
N ALA A 114 17.62 -12.96 27.50
CA ALA A 114 17.23 -13.86 26.41
C ALA A 114 18.44 -14.20 25.52
N LYS A 115 18.38 -15.39 24.90
CA LYS A 115 19.40 -15.85 23.97
C LYS A 115 19.24 -15.15 22.61
N SER A 116 20.34 -14.71 22.02
CA SER A 116 20.35 -14.24 20.64
C SER A 116 20.17 -15.41 19.68
N ILE A 117 19.27 -15.22 18.68
CA ILE A 117 19.03 -16.17 17.58
C ILE A 117 19.58 -15.65 16.26
N GLY A 118 19.96 -14.37 16.18
CA GLY A 118 20.54 -13.74 15.01
C GLY A 118 20.87 -12.27 15.23
N GLN A 119 21.44 -11.66 14.22
CA GLN A 119 21.82 -10.25 14.22
C GLN A 119 21.43 -9.62 12.88
N ILE A 120 20.79 -8.45 12.92
CA ILE A 120 20.49 -7.62 11.75
C ILE A 120 21.61 -6.58 11.60
N GLN A 121 22.07 -6.34 10.39
CA GLN A 121 23.16 -5.42 10.09
C GLN A 121 22.75 -3.94 10.29
N PRO A 122 23.70 -2.99 10.40
CA PRO A 122 23.41 -1.56 10.45
C PRO A 122 22.74 -1.07 9.16
N HIS A 123 22.02 0.03 9.28
CA HIS A 123 21.38 0.75 8.16
C HIS A 123 20.31 -0.06 7.38
N MET A 124 19.85 -1.16 7.97
CA MET A 124 18.77 -1.95 7.39
C MET A 124 17.41 -1.34 7.73
N THR A 125 16.52 -1.34 6.74
CA THR A 125 15.10 -1.10 6.97
C THR A 125 14.41 -2.45 7.11
N ILE A 126 13.63 -2.64 8.17
CA ILE A 126 12.93 -3.89 8.48
C ILE A 126 11.50 -3.62 8.90
N ASN A 127 10.62 -4.55 8.63
CA ASN A 127 9.26 -4.54 9.15
C ASN A 127 9.20 -5.35 10.46
N VAL A 128 8.78 -4.69 11.53
CA VAL A 128 8.56 -5.30 12.85
C VAL A 128 7.08 -5.22 13.21
N GLN A 129 6.63 -6.04 14.16
CA GLN A 129 5.27 -5.96 14.69
C GLN A 129 5.13 -4.81 15.68
N ARG A 130 3.88 -4.50 16.07
CA ARG A 130 3.60 -3.54 17.14
C ARG A 130 4.35 -3.90 18.43
N LEU A 131 4.80 -2.87 19.12
CA LEU A 131 5.51 -2.98 20.38
C LEU A 131 4.72 -3.79 21.42
N LYS A 132 5.37 -4.80 22.02
CA LYS A 132 4.85 -5.58 23.15
C LYS A 132 5.78 -5.36 24.34
N GLY A 133 5.29 -4.65 25.35
CA GLY A 133 6.15 -4.21 26.47
C GLY A 133 7.30 -3.32 25.97
N ASN A 134 8.55 -3.78 26.12
CA ASN A 134 9.74 -3.07 25.65
C ASN A 134 10.35 -3.66 24.37
N TYR A 135 9.66 -4.58 23.68
CA TYR A 135 10.23 -5.31 22.55
C TYR A 135 9.32 -5.25 21.32
N TYR A 136 9.94 -5.13 20.17
CA TYR A 136 9.30 -5.30 18.87
C TYR A 136 9.47 -6.76 18.41
N PRO A 137 8.38 -7.53 18.20
CA PRO A 137 8.48 -8.81 17.55
C PRO A 137 8.87 -8.62 16.08
N VAL A 138 9.77 -9.47 15.58
CA VAL A 138 10.21 -9.48 14.18
C VAL A 138 10.25 -10.91 13.67
N LEU A 139 9.90 -11.10 12.41
CA LEU A 139 10.10 -12.39 11.76
C LEU A 139 11.57 -12.49 11.31
N LEU A 140 12.30 -13.45 11.85
CA LEU A 140 13.69 -13.71 11.49
C LEU A 140 13.81 -15.16 11.01
N GLY A 141 13.91 -15.35 9.70
CA GLY A 141 13.99 -16.67 9.12
C GLY A 141 12.78 -17.56 9.45
N GLY A 142 11.57 -16.99 9.42
CA GLY A 142 10.35 -17.71 9.74
C GLY A 142 10.06 -17.95 11.22
N LYS A 143 10.94 -17.49 12.13
CA LYS A 143 10.70 -17.52 13.58
C LYS A 143 10.47 -16.12 14.12
N ILE A 144 9.61 -16.04 15.16
CA ILE A 144 9.42 -14.78 15.87
C ILE A 144 10.64 -14.57 16.77
N GLY A 145 11.35 -13.50 16.51
CA GLY A 145 12.36 -12.95 17.39
C GLY A 145 11.91 -11.63 17.99
N TYR A 146 12.72 -11.06 18.87
CA TYR A 146 12.41 -9.85 19.61
C TYR A 146 13.58 -8.89 19.60
N ILE A 147 13.31 -7.61 19.30
CA ILE A 147 14.31 -6.54 19.34
C ILE A 147 13.86 -5.51 20.39
N HIS A 148 14.76 -5.10 21.26
CA HIS A 148 14.47 -4.08 22.26
C HIS A 148 14.19 -2.73 21.58
N LYS A 149 13.19 -1.99 22.05
CA LYS A 149 12.70 -0.75 21.42
C LYS A 149 13.77 0.31 21.21
N ASN A 150 14.77 0.38 22.09
CA ASN A 150 15.87 1.36 22.01
C ASN A 150 16.91 1.01 20.93
N GLU A 151 16.83 -0.15 20.30
CA GLU A 151 17.73 -0.59 19.25
C GLU A 151 17.23 -0.23 17.84
N LEU A 152 16.01 0.28 17.74
CA LEU A 152 15.35 0.59 16.47
C LEU A 152 14.95 2.06 16.39
N LEU A 153 15.14 2.64 15.21
CA LEU A 153 14.56 3.92 14.83
C LEU A 153 13.25 3.66 14.08
N ILE A 154 12.12 4.01 14.71
CA ILE A 154 10.81 3.80 14.10
C ILE A 154 10.52 4.90 13.10
N GLU A 155 10.15 4.49 11.88
CA GLU A 155 9.66 5.38 10.83
C GLU A 155 8.13 5.39 10.88
N SER A 156 7.52 6.53 11.11
CA SER A 156 6.06 6.68 11.08
C SER A 156 5.50 6.83 9.68
N GLY A 157 6.33 7.19 8.70
CA GLY A 157 5.87 7.52 7.36
C GLY A 157 4.96 8.74 7.33
N ILE A 158 4.32 8.98 6.19
CA ILE A 158 3.31 10.04 5.99
C ILE A 158 1.94 9.37 5.88
N PRO A 159 0.99 9.66 6.78
CA PRO A 159 -0.37 9.18 6.66
C PRO A 159 -1.10 9.88 5.49
N VAL A 160 -1.76 9.10 4.67
CA VAL A 160 -2.70 9.55 3.64
C VAL A 160 -4.09 9.10 4.10
N LEU A 161 -4.90 10.04 4.57
CA LEU A 161 -6.23 9.75 5.12
C LEU A 161 -7.23 9.63 3.98
N MET A 162 -8.01 8.55 3.96
CA MET A 162 -9.02 8.28 2.94
C MET A 162 -10.42 8.40 3.53
N TYR A 163 -11.09 9.47 3.17
CA TYR A 163 -12.50 9.75 3.46
C TYR A 163 -13.35 9.52 2.21
N HIS A 164 -14.66 9.46 2.39
CA HIS A 164 -15.66 9.43 1.32
C HIS A 164 -16.80 10.38 1.65
N ASP A 165 -17.97 9.86 1.99
CA ASP A 165 -19.16 10.61 2.30
C ASP A 165 -19.23 11.09 3.76
N LEU A 166 -19.85 12.25 3.99
CA LEU A 166 -20.08 12.82 5.30
C LEU A 166 -21.58 13.03 5.55
N VAL A 167 -22.02 12.81 6.78
CA VAL A 167 -23.42 13.00 7.19
C VAL A 167 -23.52 13.88 8.44
N ARG A 168 -24.64 14.59 8.59
CA ARG A 168 -24.88 15.43 9.77
C ARG A 168 -25.17 14.61 11.03
N ASN A 169 -25.94 13.54 10.87
CA ASN A 169 -26.37 12.66 11.95
C ASN A 169 -26.08 11.21 11.58
N LYS A 170 -25.79 10.41 12.59
CA LYS A 170 -25.54 8.99 12.48
C LYS A 170 -26.81 8.21 12.12
N THR A 171 -27.25 8.19 10.87
CA THR A 171 -28.49 7.50 10.48
C THR A 171 -28.29 6.24 9.68
N ASP A 172 -27.37 6.22 8.70
CA ASP A 172 -27.19 5.04 7.84
C ASP A 172 -25.70 4.80 7.58
N GLN A 173 -25.23 3.67 8.07
CA GLN A 173 -23.81 3.46 8.18
C GLN A 173 -23.36 2.34 7.28
N ASN A 174 -22.97 2.75 6.10
CA ASN A 174 -21.89 2.00 5.51
C ASN A 174 -20.57 2.42 6.18
N THR A 175 -19.56 1.55 6.14
CA THR A 175 -18.27 1.80 6.79
C THR A 175 -17.49 2.98 6.21
N SER A 176 -17.95 3.57 5.10
CA SER A 176 -17.29 4.68 4.39
C SER A 176 -17.95 6.05 4.68
N THR A 177 -19.13 6.08 5.31
CA THR A 177 -19.82 7.32 5.69
C THR A 177 -19.41 7.74 7.10
N LEU A 178 -18.94 8.97 7.28
CA LEU A 178 -18.48 9.51 8.56
C LEU A 178 -19.38 10.63 9.03
N GLU A 179 -19.74 10.64 10.32
CA GLU A 179 -20.45 11.75 10.94
C GLU A 179 -19.57 13.01 10.99
N ILE A 180 -20.14 14.17 10.63
CA ILE A 180 -19.43 15.45 10.57
C ILE A 180 -18.81 15.86 11.92
N ALA A 181 -19.44 15.51 13.03
CA ALA A 181 -18.91 15.78 14.37
C ALA A 181 -17.57 15.07 14.58
N LYS A 182 -17.45 13.81 14.13
CA LYS A 182 -16.19 13.05 14.18
C LYS A 182 -15.14 13.61 13.23
N PHE A 183 -15.54 14.03 12.02
CA PHE A 183 -14.62 14.69 11.10
C PHE A 183 -14.04 15.96 11.72
N LYS A 184 -14.91 16.80 12.32
CA LYS A 184 -14.46 18.01 13.02
C LYS A 184 -13.50 17.70 14.16
N GLU A 185 -13.83 16.72 15.00
CA GLU A 185 -12.95 16.26 16.10
C GLU A 185 -11.57 15.81 15.59
N GLN A 186 -11.51 15.11 14.44
CA GLN A 186 -10.27 14.70 13.80
C GLN A 186 -9.47 15.90 13.29
N MET A 187 -10.11 16.90 12.67
CA MET A 187 -9.44 18.12 12.21
C MET A 187 -8.94 18.97 13.39
N ASP A 188 -9.75 19.10 14.44
CA ASP A 188 -9.33 19.75 15.70
C ASP A 188 -8.09 19.05 16.29
N TYR A 189 -8.09 17.72 16.30
CA TYR A 189 -6.94 16.94 16.75
C TYR A 189 -5.68 17.20 15.91
N LEU A 190 -5.80 17.20 14.59
CA LEU A 190 -4.67 17.49 13.69
C LEU A 190 -4.10 18.88 13.99
N LYS A 191 -4.96 19.89 14.10
CA LYS A 191 -4.55 21.28 14.40
C LYS A 191 -3.87 21.41 15.75
N ALA A 192 -4.49 20.89 16.81
CA ALA A 192 -3.98 20.95 18.17
C ALA A 192 -2.64 20.21 18.34
N ASN A 193 -2.37 19.21 17.52
CA ASN A 193 -1.13 18.44 17.56
C ASN A 193 -0.08 18.90 16.54
N GLY A 194 -0.29 20.03 15.85
CA GLY A 194 0.68 20.64 14.94
C GLY A 194 0.92 19.85 13.66
N TRP A 195 -0.12 19.18 13.12
CA TRP A 195 -0.07 18.54 11.81
C TRP A 195 -0.21 19.58 10.70
N THR A 196 0.49 19.35 9.60
CA THR A 196 0.45 20.18 8.39
C THR A 196 -0.09 19.33 7.25
N THR A 197 -1.11 19.82 6.57
CA THR A 197 -1.62 19.16 5.35
C THR A 197 -0.67 19.41 4.19
N ILE A 198 -0.54 18.41 3.32
CA ILE A 198 0.30 18.45 2.12
C ILE A 198 -0.49 18.07 0.89
N THR A 199 0.04 18.40 -0.29
CA THR A 199 -0.53 18.03 -1.59
C THR A 199 0.02 16.70 -2.09
N PRO A 200 -0.63 16.02 -3.07
CA PRO A 200 -0.08 14.85 -3.75
C PRO A 200 1.32 15.10 -4.32
N GLN A 201 1.53 16.24 -4.95
CA GLN A 201 2.82 16.63 -5.54
C GLN A 201 3.95 16.75 -4.50
N GLN A 202 3.62 17.30 -3.32
CA GLN A 202 4.59 17.38 -2.21
C GLN A 202 4.93 15.99 -1.68
N LEU A 203 3.92 15.11 -1.54
CA LEU A 203 4.13 13.73 -1.11
C LEU A 203 4.98 12.96 -2.12
N GLU A 204 4.67 13.07 -3.42
CA GLU A 204 5.42 12.45 -4.52
C GLU A 204 6.90 12.86 -4.50
N SER A 205 7.19 14.16 -4.41
CA SER A 205 8.55 14.68 -4.32
C SER A 205 9.29 14.10 -3.11
N TRP A 206 8.60 13.97 -1.98
CA TRP A 206 9.17 13.38 -0.79
C TRP A 206 9.42 11.86 -0.93
N VAL A 207 8.49 11.11 -1.51
CA VAL A 207 8.64 9.67 -1.81
C VAL A 207 9.81 9.44 -2.74
N ALA A 208 9.95 10.26 -3.79
CA ALA A 208 11.05 10.23 -4.74
C ALA A 208 12.40 10.73 -4.17
N LYS A 209 12.47 11.07 -2.88
CA LYS A 209 13.66 11.58 -2.19
C LYS A 209 14.17 12.93 -2.72
N LYS A 210 13.32 13.69 -3.42
CA LYS A 210 13.66 14.99 -4.02
C LYS A 210 13.28 16.19 -3.15
N GLY A 211 12.54 16.00 -2.06
CA GLY A 211 12.05 17.08 -1.21
C GLY A 211 12.05 16.74 0.29
N SER A 212 11.77 17.73 1.11
CA SER A 212 11.52 17.59 2.55
C SER A 212 10.11 18.04 2.88
N LEU A 213 9.52 17.45 3.91
CA LEU A 213 8.20 17.80 4.42
C LEU A 213 8.29 18.20 5.90
N PRO A 214 7.34 18.99 6.41
CA PRO A 214 7.19 19.20 7.85
C PRO A 214 7.18 17.88 8.61
N LYS A 215 7.66 17.88 9.84
CA LYS A 215 7.81 16.65 10.64
C LYS A 215 6.50 15.87 10.86
N LYS A 216 5.39 16.59 10.95
CA LYS A 216 4.03 16.02 11.09
C LYS A 216 3.21 16.42 9.86
N SER A 217 3.44 15.74 8.74
CA SER A 217 2.70 15.94 7.50
C SER A 217 1.63 14.88 7.33
N VAL A 218 0.49 15.28 6.77
CA VAL A 218 -0.65 14.43 6.46
C VAL A 218 -1.28 14.83 5.14
N LEU A 219 -1.60 13.88 4.29
CA LEU A 219 -2.43 14.11 3.10
C LEU A 219 -3.86 13.71 3.42
N ILE A 220 -4.81 14.63 3.24
CA ILE A 220 -6.25 14.39 3.40
C ILE A 220 -6.83 14.13 2.02
N THR A 221 -7.49 12.98 1.83
CA THR A 221 -8.13 12.63 0.54
C THR A 221 -9.60 12.28 0.73
N PHE A 222 -10.41 12.62 -0.27
CA PHE A 222 -11.82 12.26 -0.39
C PHE A 222 -12.03 11.57 -1.73
N ASP A 223 -12.67 10.41 -1.73
CA ASP A 223 -13.00 9.67 -2.96
C ASP A 223 -14.46 9.91 -3.38
N ASP A 224 -14.78 9.57 -4.61
CA ASP A 224 -16.10 9.56 -5.26
C ASP A 224 -16.72 10.92 -5.60
N GLY A 225 -16.25 12.04 -5.05
CA GLY A 225 -16.78 13.37 -5.33
C GLY A 225 -18.15 13.68 -4.70
N TYR A 226 -18.42 13.17 -3.50
CA TYR A 226 -19.66 13.45 -2.78
C TYR A 226 -19.86 14.94 -2.48
N LYS A 227 -21.08 15.44 -2.70
CA LYS A 227 -21.48 16.83 -2.40
C LYS A 227 -21.26 17.21 -0.94
N SER A 228 -21.36 16.25 -0.03
CA SER A 228 -21.11 16.45 1.40
C SER A 228 -19.68 16.94 1.72
N THR A 229 -18.72 16.68 0.85
CA THR A 229 -17.34 17.17 0.99
C THR A 229 -17.29 18.69 0.87
N ILE A 230 -18.17 19.28 0.08
CA ILE A 230 -18.32 20.74 -0.07
C ILE A 230 -19.20 21.30 1.05
N ASP A 231 -20.38 20.72 1.25
CA ASP A 231 -21.38 21.27 2.16
C ASP A 231 -20.98 21.16 3.64
N LEU A 232 -20.16 20.14 3.98
CA LEU A 232 -19.81 19.82 5.37
C LEU A 232 -18.31 19.89 5.66
N ALA A 233 -17.44 19.32 4.82
CA ALA A 233 -16.01 19.29 5.11
C ALA A 233 -15.28 20.58 4.74
N TYR A 234 -15.59 21.19 3.60
CA TYR A 234 -14.93 22.42 3.13
C TYR A 234 -14.87 23.54 4.17
N PRO A 235 -15.99 23.95 4.82
CA PRO A 235 -15.94 25.03 5.82
C PRO A 235 -15.07 24.67 7.02
N ILE A 236 -15.01 23.40 7.42
CA ILE A 236 -14.14 22.94 8.51
C ILE A 236 -12.67 23.01 8.09
N LEU A 237 -12.34 22.46 6.93
CA LEU A 237 -10.96 22.47 6.40
C LEU A 237 -10.44 23.91 6.25
N LYS A 238 -11.24 24.78 5.64
CA LYS A 238 -10.91 26.20 5.44
C LYS A 238 -10.65 26.92 6.77
N ASN A 239 -11.50 26.71 7.76
CA ASN A 239 -11.34 27.31 9.10
C ASN A 239 -10.06 26.85 9.82
N HIS A 240 -9.60 25.61 9.56
CA HIS A 240 -8.35 25.07 10.11
C HIS A 240 -7.11 25.48 9.29
N GLY A 241 -7.29 26.06 8.12
CA GLY A 241 -6.21 26.33 7.14
C GLY A 241 -5.62 25.03 6.56
N PHE A 242 -6.47 24.02 6.39
CA PHE A 242 -6.08 22.73 5.83
C PHE A 242 -6.45 22.63 4.36
N GLN A 243 -5.58 21.94 3.59
CA GLN A 243 -5.83 21.54 2.22
C GLN A 243 -6.17 20.06 2.15
N ALA A 244 -6.92 19.67 1.12
CA ALA A 244 -7.28 18.29 0.84
C ALA A 244 -7.25 18.00 -0.65
N THR A 245 -7.31 16.73 -1.02
CA THR A 245 -7.44 16.26 -2.40
C THR A 245 -8.78 15.54 -2.57
N SER A 246 -9.52 15.86 -3.62
CA SER A 246 -10.75 15.16 -3.98
C SER A 246 -10.55 14.39 -5.28
N PHE A 247 -10.72 13.06 -5.22
CA PHE A 247 -10.66 12.16 -6.38
C PHE A 247 -12.05 12.00 -6.97
N LEU A 248 -12.26 12.49 -8.20
CA LEU A 248 -13.57 12.61 -8.83
C LEU A 248 -13.85 11.48 -9.81
N ILE A 249 -15.03 10.88 -9.70
CA ILE A 249 -15.64 10.07 -10.76
C ILE A 249 -16.32 11.05 -11.73
N THR A 250 -15.62 11.41 -12.79
CA THR A 250 -16.01 12.57 -13.60
C THR A 250 -17.34 12.42 -14.34
N SER A 251 -17.77 11.19 -14.67
CA SER A 251 -19.10 10.94 -15.26
C SER A 251 -20.26 11.20 -14.29
N ARG A 252 -19.97 11.45 -13.02
CA ARG A 252 -20.98 11.74 -11.99
C ARG A 252 -21.09 13.22 -11.64
N ILE A 253 -20.17 14.07 -12.08
CA ILE A 253 -20.20 15.53 -11.85
C ILE A 253 -21.56 16.09 -12.28
N ASN A 254 -22.10 17.05 -11.54
CA ASN A 254 -23.43 17.64 -11.68
C ASN A 254 -24.61 16.69 -11.38
N ARG A 255 -24.37 15.43 -10.95
CA ARG A 255 -25.48 14.56 -10.51
C ARG A 255 -25.90 14.88 -9.07
N GLN A 256 -27.14 14.52 -8.73
CA GLN A 256 -27.64 14.69 -7.37
C GLN A 256 -26.72 13.98 -6.34
N GLY A 257 -26.33 14.70 -5.29
CA GLY A 257 -25.44 14.18 -4.24
C GLY A 257 -23.95 14.14 -4.58
N VAL A 258 -23.58 14.65 -5.77
CA VAL A 258 -22.19 14.76 -6.25
C VAL A 258 -21.84 16.23 -6.46
N VAL A 259 -20.58 16.57 -6.41
CA VAL A 259 -20.07 17.93 -6.66
C VAL A 259 -20.46 18.39 -8.06
N SER A 260 -20.79 19.68 -8.18
CA SER A 260 -21.00 20.37 -9.45
C SER A 260 -19.71 21.02 -9.95
N GLU A 261 -19.67 21.39 -11.23
CA GLU A 261 -18.58 22.22 -11.79
C GLU A 261 -18.40 23.52 -11.02
N MET A 262 -19.51 24.17 -10.61
CA MET A 262 -19.46 25.39 -9.80
C MET A 262 -18.82 25.14 -8.42
N ASP A 263 -19.12 24.01 -7.78
CA ASP A 263 -18.47 23.62 -6.52
C ASP A 263 -16.96 23.48 -6.70
N ILE A 264 -16.53 22.81 -7.76
CA ILE A 264 -15.13 22.62 -8.11
C ILE A 264 -14.44 23.96 -8.26
N LEU A 265 -15.02 24.89 -9.03
CA LEU A 265 -14.46 26.21 -9.27
C LEU A 265 -14.35 27.07 -7.99
N GLN A 266 -15.31 26.96 -7.09
CA GLN A 266 -15.40 27.81 -5.89
C GLN A 266 -14.56 27.33 -4.70
N THR A 267 -14.02 26.13 -4.74
CA THR A 267 -13.36 25.50 -3.57
C THR A 267 -11.91 25.07 -3.82
N GLN A 268 -11.29 25.57 -4.88
CA GLN A 268 -9.89 25.31 -5.22
C GLN A 268 -8.88 25.88 -4.18
N ASP A 269 -9.33 26.77 -3.32
CA ASP A 269 -8.52 27.29 -2.21
C ASP A 269 -8.27 26.24 -1.12
N VAL A 270 -9.08 25.17 -1.08
CA VAL A 270 -8.93 24.03 -0.16
C VAL A 270 -8.67 22.74 -0.89
N TYR A 271 -9.34 22.49 -2.02
CA TYR A 271 -9.26 21.22 -2.72
C TYR A 271 -8.37 21.27 -3.96
N SER A 272 -7.52 20.24 -4.11
CA SER A 272 -6.95 19.80 -5.36
C SER A 272 -7.83 18.68 -5.92
N TYR A 273 -8.32 18.81 -7.14
CA TYR A 273 -9.21 17.85 -7.79
C TYR A 273 -8.44 16.90 -8.67
N GLN A 274 -8.59 15.60 -8.46
CA GLN A 274 -7.78 14.56 -9.06
C GLN A 274 -8.65 13.41 -9.59
N ASN A 275 -8.07 12.46 -10.29
CA ASN A 275 -8.74 11.43 -11.05
C ASN A 275 -9.21 10.23 -10.22
N HIS A 276 -10.49 9.83 -10.36
CA HIS A 276 -11.05 8.56 -9.85
C HIS A 276 -11.81 7.82 -10.96
N THR A 277 -11.30 7.84 -12.18
CA THR A 277 -11.91 7.35 -13.44
C THR A 277 -13.05 8.20 -13.99
N HIS A 278 -13.40 7.97 -15.24
CA HIS A 278 -14.63 8.51 -15.85
C HIS A 278 -15.81 7.57 -15.67
N LEU A 279 -15.77 6.40 -16.29
CA LEU A 279 -16.80 5.35 -16.23
C LEU A 279 -16.37 4.09 -15.49
N PHE A 280 -15.06 3.87 -15.33
CA PHE A 280 -14.52 2.59 -14.85
C PHE A 280 -14.57 2.38 -13.34
N HIS A 281 -15.37 3.19 -12.62
CA HIS A 281 -15.69 2.95 -11.22
C HIS A 281 -16.78 1.90 -11.06
N MET A 282 -16.54 0.69 -11.58
CA MET A 282 -17.46 -0.45 -11.50
C MET A 282 -16.75 -1.79 -11.66
N PHE A 283 -17.49 -2.87 -11.38
CA PHE A 283 -17.06 -4.24 -11.62
C PHE A 283 -17.67 -4.78 -12.92
N ASN A 284 -16.93 -5.60 -13.63
CA ASN A 284 -17.45 -6.39 -14.72
C ASN A 284 -18.45 -7.43 -14.17
N SER A 285 -19.69 -7.42 -14.69
CA SER A 285 -20.80 -8.23 -14.17
C SER A 285 -20.61 -9.75 -14.35
N PHE A 286 -19.75 -10.18 -15.26
CA PHE A 286 -19.50 -11.61 -15.53
C PHE A 286 -18.34 -12.16 -14.73
N THR A 287 -17.26 -11.36 -14.57
CA THR A 287 -16.02 -11.81 -13.94
C THR A 287 -15.88 -11.36 -12.48
N ASN A 288 -16.70 -10.38 -12.06
CA ASN A 288 -16.59 -9.69 -10.77
C ASN A 288 -15.19 -9.07 -10.52
N LEU A 289 -14.46 -8.78 -11.61
CA LEU A 289 -13.23 -8.00 -11.56
C LEU A 289 -13.57 -6.51 -11.74
N SER A 290 -12.83 -5.63 -11.08
CA SER A 290 -12.88 -4.19 -11.39
C SER A 290 -12.50 -3.96 -12.83
N LEU A 291 -13.10 -2.97 -13.50
CA LEU A 291 -12.75 -2.66 -14.90
C LEU A 291 -11.26 -2.34 -15.07
N LEU A 292 -10.59 -1.74 -14.07
CA LEU A 292 -9.13 -1.55 -14.09
C LEU A 292 -8.31 -2.85 -14.00
N GLN A 293 -8.94 -3.99 -13.70
CA GLN A 293 -8.31 -5.31 -13.75
C GLN A 293 -8.69 -6.11 -14.98
N TYR A 294 -9.84 -5.81 -15.58
CA TYR A 294 -10.46 -6.59 -16.65
C TYR A 294 -10.17 -6.02 -18.05
N GLU A 295 -10.23 -4.70 -18.20
CA GLU A 295 -10.13 -4.05 -19.49
C GLU A 295 -8.70 -3.99 -20.03
N SER A 296 -8.60 -3.75 -21.36
CA SER A 296 -7.32 -3.55 -22.01
C SER A 296 -6.65 -2.24 -21.58
N GLU A 297 -5.33 -2.17 -21.71
CA GLU A 297 -4.54 -0.97 -21.44
C GLU A 297 -5.07 0.26 -22.21
N SER A 298 -5.40 0.09 -23.50
CA SER A 298 -5.96 1.15 -24.33
C SER A 298 -7.32 1.66 -23.81
N ALA A 299 -8.23 0.77 -23.42
CA ALA A 299 -9.53 1.17 -22.87
C ALA A 299 -9.39 1.89 -21.53
N ILE A 300 -8.45 1.44 -20.69
CA ILE A 300 -8.14 2.10 -19.43
C ILE A 300 -7.53 3.48 -19.68
N PHE A 301 -6.59 3.58 -20.62
CA PHE A 301 -6.00 4.86 -21.03
C PHE A 301 -7.08 5.87 -21.45
N GLU A 302 -8.00 5.46 -22.30
CA GLU A 302 -9.10 6.32 -22.79
C GLU A 302 -10.00 6.82 -21.65
N ASP A 303 -10.39 5.96 -20.71
CA ASP A 303 -11.22 6.34 -19.56
C ASP A 303 -10.48 7.33 -18.64
N ILE A 304 -9.20 7.06 -18.33
CA ILE A 304 -8.36 7.93 -17.49
C ILE A 304 -8.14 9.28 -18.17
N GLN A 305 -7.82 9.30 -19.46
CA GLN A 305 -7.61 10.53 -20.22
C GLN A 305 -8.88 11.37 -20.30
N GLN A 306 -10.05 10.73 -20.48
CA GLN A 306 -11.34 11.41 -20.46
C GLN A 306 -11.62 12.05 -19.09
N ALA A 307 -11.29 11.36 -18.01
CA ALA A 307 -11.41 11.91 -16.66
C ALA A 307 -10.47 13.09 -16.42
N ASN A 308 -9.20 13.00 -16.86
CA ASN A 308 -8.25 14.10 -16.77
C ASN A 308 -8.76 15.33 -17.51
N ASN A 309 -9.13 15.16 -18.79
CA ASN A 309 -9.63 16.23 -19.65
C ASN A 309 -10.86 16.93 -19.04
N ALA A 310 -11.79 16.15 -18.46
CA ALA A 310 -12.99 16.72 -17.85
C ALA A 310 -12.64 17.64 -16.65
N ILE A 311 -11.74 17.23 -15.79
CA ILE A 311 -11.31 18.04 -14.64
C ILE A 311 -10.55 19.28 -15.10
N GLU A 312 -9.61 19.11 -16.04
CA GLU A 312 -8.76 20.18 -16.55
C GLU A 312 -9.57 21.23 -17.33
N GLN A 313 -10.59 20.82 -18.07
CA GLN A 313 -11.53 21.73 -18.76
C GLN A 313 -12.38 22.54 -17.78
N ILE A 314 -12.87 21.93 -16.69
CA ILE A 314 -13.64 22.62 -15.67
C ILE A 314 -12.79 23.69 -14.98
N ILE A 315 -11.57 23.34 -14.56
CA ILE A 315 -10.71 24.23 -13.78
C ILE A 315 -10.06 25.27 -14.68
N GLY A 316 -9.61 24.88 -15.86
CA GLY A 316 -8.97 25.73 -16.85
C GLY A 316 -7.52 26.09 -16.52
N GLY A 317 -6.95 27.04 -17.29
CA GLY A 317 -5.55 27.47 -17.16
C GLY A 317 -4.57 26.33 -17.42
N ASP A 318 -3.51 26.28 -16.61
CA ASP A 318 -2.45 25.28 -16.69
C ASP A 318 -2.67 24.15 -15.68
N TYR A 319 -3.91 23.93 -15.22
CA TYR A 319 -4.21 22.87 -14.27
C TYR A 319 -3.95 21.51 -14.90
N GLN A 320 -3.22 20.66 -14.17
CA GLN A 320 -2.92 19.29 -14.60
C GLN A 320 -3.35 18.30 -13.53
N VAL A 321 -4.06 17.27 -13.98
CA VAL A 321 -4.37 16.11 -13.14
C VAL A 321 -3.13 15.21 -13.10
N MET A 322 -2.60 14.99 -11.89
CA MET A 322 -1.35 14.26 -11.71
C MET A 322 -1.47 13.05 -10.76
N ALA A 323 -2.60 12.92 -10.08
CA ALA A 323 -2.82 11.87 -9.11
C ALA A 323 -4.09 11.08 -9.41
N HIS A 324 -4.05 9.78 -9.13
CA HIS A 324 -5.18 8.87 -9.33
C HIS A 324 -5.45 8.05 -8.06
N ALA A 325 -6.72 7.84 -7.71
CA ALA A 325 -7.10 6.82 -6.72
C ALA A 325 -7.75 5.64 -7.46
N TYR A 326 -7.26 4.43 -7.19
CA TYR A 326 -7.84 3.24 -7.82
C TYR A 326 -9.21 2.92 -7.23
N PRO A 327 -10.29 2.84 -8.05
CA PRO A 327 -11.57 2.31 -7.61
C PRO A 327 -11.44 0.98 -6.87
N TYR A 328 -11.96 0.93 -5.63
CA TYR A 328 -11.86 -0.25 -4.76
C TYR A 328 -10.41 -0.70 -4.45
N GLY A 329 -9.41 0.13 -4.75
CA GLY A 329 -7.98 -0.21 -4.66
C GLY A 329 -7.51 -1.25 -5.68
N LYS A 330 -8.36 -1.59 -6.66
CA LYS A 330 -8.10 -2.65 -7.65
C LYS A 330 -7.33 -2.12 -8.85
N ARG A 331 -6.26 -2.82 -9.23
CA ARG A 331 -5.36 -2.43 -10.31
C ARG A 331 -4.76 -3.64 -11.02
N SER A 332 -4.22 -3.40 -12.20
CA SER A 332 -3.42 -4.33 -12.99
C SER A 332 -2.15 -3.63 -13.48
N LEU A 333 -1.21 -4.36 -14.05
CA LEU A 333 -0.04 -3.75 -14.71
C LEU A 333 -0.47 -2.87 -15.88
N ALA A 334 -1.48 -3.29 -16.66
CA ALA A 334 -2.07 -2.50 -17.72
C ALA A 334 -2.62 -1.16 -17.21
N ALA A 335 -3.31 -1.17 -16.06
CA ALA A 335 -3.79 0.07 -15.43
C ALA A 335 -2.63 0.99 -14.99
N ILE A 336 -1.55 0.45 -14.46
CA ILE A 336 -0.37 1.24 -14.08
C ILE A 336 0.28 1.87 -15.31
N HIS A 337 0.45 1.12 -16.40
CA HIS A 337 1.02 1.65 -17.65
C HIS A 337 0.10 2.74 -18.25
N ALA A 338 -1.19 2.49 -18.34
CA ALA A 338 -2.15 3.48 -18.83
C ALA A 338 -2.11 4.79 -18.03
N LEU A 339 -2.02 4.71 -16.70
CA LEU A 339 -1.85 5.90 -15.84
C LEU A 339 -0.57 6.66 -16.16
N GLN A 340 0.55 5.98 -16.38
CA GLN A 340 1.83 6.62 -16.71
C GLN A 340 1.76 7.33 -18.07
N GLU A 341 1.12 6.73 -19.06
CA GLU A 341 0.95 7.31 -20.39
C GLU A 341 0.02 8.53 -20.41
N THR A 342 -0.96 8.62 -19.49
CA THR A 342 -1.83 9.80 -19.36
C THR A 342 -1.23 10.94 -18.55
N GLY A 343 0.04 10.84 -18.15
CA GLY A 343 0.73 11.87 -17.36
C GLY A 343 0.44 11.84 -15.85
N ILE A 344 -0.28 10.83 -15.35
CA ILE A 344 -0.43 10.60 -13.92
C ILE A 344 0.95 10.21 -13.35
N THR A 345 1.34 10.84 -12.26
CA THR A 345 2.64 10.65 -11.62
C THR A 345 2.57 9.90 -10.29
N SER A 346 1.38 9.81 -9.71
CA SER A 346 1.16 9.01 -8.48
C SER A 346 -0.24 8.40 -8.41
N ALA A 347 -0.34 7.21 -7.80
CA ALA A 347 -1.63 6.53 -7.63
C ALA A 347 -1.77 5.88 -6.25
N TYR A 348 -3.00 5.95 -5.73
CA TYR A 348 -3.36 5.61 -4.35
C TYR A 348 -4.24 4.36 -4.31
N THR A 349 -3.89 3.45 -3.40
CA THR A 349 -4.63 2.21 -3.16
C THR A 349 -5.55 2.34 -1.93
N ILE A 350 -6.23 1.25 -1.56
CA ILE A 350 -6.91 1.11 -0.26
C ILE A 350 -6.09 0.25 0.71
N ASP A 351 -4.87 -0.14 0.33
CA ASP A 351 -3.99 -0.93 1.19
C ASP A 351 -3.63 -0.10 2.42
N GLU A 352 -3.87 -0.67 3.61
CA GLU A 352 -3.68 0.02 4.88
C GLU A 352 -2.19 0.28 5.17
N GLY A 353 -1.88 1.51 5.56
CA GLY A 353 -0.54 1.90 5.99
C GLY A 353 -0.21 3.36 5.69
N ASN A 354 0.95 3.79 6.18
CA ASN A 354 1.54 5.07 5.85
C ASN A 354 2.47 4.93 4.64
N VAL A 355 2.71 6.02 3.95
CA VAL A 355 3.63 6.12 2.81
C VAL A 355 5.04 6.40 3.31
N PHE A 356 6.04 5.77 2.70
CA PHE A 356 7.44 5.93 3.04
C PHE A 356 8.27 6.39 1.85
N ARG A 357 9.45 6.96 2.12
CA ARG A 357 10.42 7.29 1.07
C ARG A 357 10.84 6.04 0.31
N GLY A 358 10.73 6.11 -1.02
CA GLY A 358 11.08 5.00 -1.92
C GLY A 358 9.98 3.96 -2.12
N ASP A 359 8.77 4.19 -1.60
CA ASP A 359 7.61 3.38 -1.97
C ASP A 359 7.28 3.58 -3.46
N SER A 360 6.59 2.61 -4.07
CA SER A 360 6.10 2.73 -5.44
C SER A 360 5.09 3.88 -5.53
N LEU A 361 5.35 4.86 -6.40
CA LEU A 361 4.46 6.00 -6.61
C LEU A 361 3.09 5.59 -7.14
N PHE A 362 2.99 4.44 -7.80
CA PHE A 362 1.72 3.92 -8.34
C PHE A 362 1.01 2.92 -7.41
N GLU A 363 1.46 2.80 -6.15
CA GLU A 363 0.88 1.90 -5.16
C GLU A 363 0.90 2.49 -3.75
N LEU A 364 0.66 3.80 -3.63
CA LEU A 364 0.70 4.52 -2.37
C LEU A 364 -0.42 4.04 -1.45
N LYS A 365 -0.05 3.69 -0.22
CA LYS A 365 -0.99 3.21 0.80
C LYS A 365 -1.79 4.34 1.39
N ARG A 366 -2.97 4.02 1.93
CA ARG A 366 -3.82 4.98 2.62
C ARG A 366 -4.32 4.43 3.97
N GLN A 367 -4.71 5.33 4.83
CA GLN A 367 -5.38 5.05 6.10
C GLN A 367 -6.87 5.29 5.92
N ARG A 368 -7.64 4.20 5.77
CA ARG A 368 -9.09 4.31 5.65
C ARG A 368 -9.71 4.80 6.95
N ILE A 369 -10.55 5.83 6.88
CA ILE A 369 -11.30 6.36 8.01
C ILE A 369 -12.69 5.73 8.02
N HIS A 370 -13.04 5.10 9.13
CA HIS A 370 -14.30 4.36 9.30
C HIS A 370 -15.25 5.06 10.26
N SER A 371 -16.56 4.93 10.03
CA SER A 371 -17.61 5.44 10.89
C SER A 371 -17.50 4.99 12.37
N ASN A 372 -16.95 3.81 12.62
CA ASN A 372 -16.80 3.23 13.96
C ASN A 372 -15.51 3.65 14.69
N MET A 373 -14.63 4.42 14.02
CA MET A 373 -13.35 4.84 14.57
C MET A 373 -13.56 5.89 15.66
N ASN A 374 -12.88 5.72 16.79
CA ASN A 374 -12.73 6.74 17.82
C ASN A 374 -11.46 7.56 17.61
N LEU A 375 -11.28 8.65 18.35
CA LEU A 375 -10.14 9.55 18.20
C LEU A 375 -8.80 8.89 18.52
N LYS A 376 -8.75 7.91 19.42
CA LYS A 376 -7.53 7.14 19.72
C LYS A 376 -7.12 6.27 18.54
N ASP A 377 -8.08 5.64 17.87
CA ASP A 377 -7.82 4.85 16.67
C ASP A 377 -7.34 5.72 15.52
N PHE A 378 -7.93 6.92 15.36
CA PHE A 378 -7.47 7.94 14.42
C PHE A 378 -6.01 8.34 14.70
N ALA A 379 -5.69 8.66 15.95
CA ALA A 379 -4.32 9.01 16.36
C ALA A 379 -3.31 7.85 16.11
N ASN A 380 -3.73 6.60 16.27
CA ASN A 380 -2.92 5.44 15.95
C ASN A 380 -2.65 5.33 14.44
N LYS A 381 -3.66 5.56 13.60
CA LYS A 381 -3.49 5.54 12.13
C LYS A 381 -2.51 6.61 11.64
N LEU A 382 -2.53 7.81 12.23
CA LEU A 382 -1.54 8.85 11.91
C LEU A 382 -0.09 8.40 12.16
N GLN A 383 0.11 7.47 13.07
CA GLN A 383 1.42 6.92 13.42
C GLN A 383 1.73 5.60 12.69
N GLY A 384 0.86 5.17 11.75
CA GLY A 384 1.01 3.89 11.06
C GLY A 384 0.80 2.66 11.98
N ARG A 385 -0.05 2.83 13.00
CA ARG A 385 -0.30 1.80 14.03
C ARG A 385 -1.71 1.22 13.96
#